data_528a1c99e6b342a0ac96072a2d095da6
#
_entry.id   528a1c99e6b342a0ac96072a2d095da6
#
_cell.length_a   1.000
_cell.length_b   1.000
_cell.length_c   1.000
_cell.angle_alpha   90.00
_cell.angle_beta   90.00
_cell.angle_gamma   90.00
#
_symmetry.space_group_name_H-M   'P 1'
#
loop_
_entity.id
_entity.type
_entity.pdbx_description
1 polymer ?
#
loop_
_entity_poly.entity_id
_entity_poly.type
_entity_poly.pdbx_seq_one_letter_code
_entity_poly.pdbx_strand_id
1 'polypeptide(L)'
;VGSEMCIRDRYSNKMERKIFKRKLKLFSTDPHDGTDAYLRLLKFKNLLKNNIIVIIAVLGAIITCFFVPPDKEYLNYVSYKTILCLLSLMLVVRGLKDCRFFGIMSGKILDKISDRRAIATVLIFLPAFFALFITNDIATITFIPFAIIMLSQAEANDLIPFVVIMQTMAVKLSGIVSPLGNAQNLFLIDYYDFDFFWFVKNLWPLALAGYGLTFIMCLFVKKGKLNPPPVGEYKLPKFELLIYFVMFVFIIISIFDVLPYYIVTPIILVVMLFVHPRSYKKANYGVIIMFTAFFVMSGNFLRMPSVNGFLTKIIAGNELWLSALASQLLTNNPVALVFPTFSKNTVSLMYGINIGKYGTAPLNNYMVMSLERKYDVKKHFVLKLLAVNFLYFLVLFGVAALVVYL
;
A
#
# COMPACT_ATOMS: atom_id res chain seq x y z
N VAL A 1 3.68 4.45 -29.90
CA VAL A 1 4.42 5.04 -28.77
C VAL A 1 3.88 6.43 -28.37
N GLY A 2 2.84 6.98 -29.04
CA GLY A 2 2.48 8.40 -28.90
C GLY A 2 1.12 8.74 -28.27
N SER A 3 0.13 7.84 -28.18
CA SER A 3 -1.25 8.32 -27.93
C SER A 3 -1.70 8.31 -26.45
N GLU A 4 -1.29 7.38 -25.62
CA GLU A 4 -1.77 7.33 -24.23
C GLU A 4 -0.92 8.16 -23.26
N MET A 5 0.39 8.27 -23.49
CA MET A 5 1.22 9.27 -22.80
C MET A 5 0.74 10.69 -23.15
N CYS A 6 0.37 10.94 -24.41
CA CYS A 6 -0.26 12.20 -24.83
C CYS A 6 -1.64 12.45 -24.24
N ILE A 7 -2.49 11.42 -24.05
CA ILE A 7 -3.82 11.59 -23.46
C ILE A 7 -3.69 11.81 -21.95
N ARG A 8 -2.92 11.02 -21.23
CA ARG A 8 -2.67 11.21 -19.79
C ARG A 8 -1.97 12.54 -19.51
N ASP A 9 -0.96 12.90 -20.30
CA ASP A 9 -0.23 14.16 -20.13
C ASP A 9 -1.03 15.35 -20.65
N ARG A 10 -1.90 15.14 -21.65
CA ARG A 10 -2.77 16.20 -22.18
C ARG A 10 -3.94 16.50 -21.24
N TYR A 11 -4.56 15.50 -20.59
CA TYR A 11 -5.61 15.72 -19.59
C TYR A 11 -5.03 16.19 -18.25
N SER A 12 -3.95 15.61 -17.77
CA SER A 12 -3.23 16.09 -16.58
C SER A 12 -2.75 17.52 -16.77
N ASN A 13 -2.07 17.84 -17.87
CA ASN A 13 -1.62 19.19 -18.17
C ASN A 13 -2.76 20.20 -18.41
N LYS A 14 -3.86 19.79 -19.04
CA LYS A 14 -4.97 20.71 -19.35
C LYS A 14 -5.80 21.03 -18.11
N MET A 15 -6.00 20.05 -17.22
CA MET A 15 -6.74 20.21 -15.98
C MET A 15 -5.89 20.90 -14.90
N GLU A 16 -4.62 20.53 -14.76
CA GLU A 16 -3.65 21.25 -13.92
C GLU A 16 -3.46 22.69 -14.38
N ARG A 17 -3.38 22.94 -15.70
CA ARG A 17 -3.35 24.31 -16.26
C ARG A 17 -4.65 25.08 -16.03
N LYS A 18 -5.81 24.43 -16.01
CA LYS A 18 -7.10 25.09 -15.75
C LYS A 18 -7.26 25.44 -14.27
N ILE A 19 -6.87 24.53 -13.38
CA ILE A 19 -6.83 24.77 -11.92
C ILE A 19 -5.74 25.79 -11.60
N PHE A 20 -4.59 25.70 -12.24
CA PHE A 20 -3.48 26.65 -12.12
C PHE A 20 -3.87 28.06 -12.60
N LYS A 21 -4.49 28.18 -13.79
CA LYS A 21 -4.99 29.48 -14.28
C LYS A 21 -6.09 30.08 -13.40
N ARG A 22 -6.96 29.26 -12.79
CA ARG A 22 -7.98 29.73 -11.86
C ARG A 22 -7.38 30.21 -10.52
N LYS A 23 -6.33 29.58 -10.03
CA LYS A 23 -5.58 30.01 -8.82
C LYS A 23 -4.68 31.22 -9.11
N LEU A 24 -4.06 31.29 -10.27
CA LEU A 24 -3.28 32.48 -10.69
C LEU A 24 -4.13 33.73 -10.86
N LYS A 25 -5.38 33.61 -11.34
CA LYS A 25 -6.32 34.77 -11.45
C LYS A 25 -6.74 35.32 -10.08
N LEU A 26 -6.55 34.58 -8.98
CA LEU A 26 -6.86 35.03 -7.60
C LEU A 26 -5.67 35.74 -6.93
N PHE A 27 -4.46 35.71 -7.52
CA PHE A 27 -3.23 36.22 -6.88
C PHE A 27 -2.32 37.02 -7.83
N SER A 28 -2.82 37.53 -8.95
CA SER A 28 -1.98 38.32 -9.87
C SER A 28 -1.89 39.78 -9.45
N THR A 29 -0.86 40.06 -8.67
CA THR A 29 -0.17 41.34 -8.75
C THR A 29 1.32 41.03 -8.88
N ASP A 30 1.84 41.12 -10.09
CA ASP A 30 3.20 40.94 -10.59
C ASP A 30 3.69 39.50 -10.97
N PRO A 31 4.15 39.30 -12.26
CA PRO A 31 4.38 37.96 -12.80
C PRO A 31 5.81 37.39 -12.69
N HIS A 32 6.80 38.05 -12.15
CA HIS A 32 8.19 37.62 -12.43
C HIS A 32 9.06 37.08 -11.28
N ASP A 33 8.71 37.25 -10.00
CA ASP A 33 9.61 36.79 -8.92
C ASP A 33 8.99 35.86 -7.88
N GLY A 34 7.67 35.77 -7.77
CA GLY A 34 7.00 34.95 -6.74
C GLY A 34 6.62 33.52 -7.16
N THR A 35 6.54 33.26 -8.47
CA THR A 35 5.98 32.00 -9.00
C THR A 35 6.89 30.80 -8.80
N ASP A 36 8.17 30.96 -8.94
CA ASP A 36 9.13 29.85 -8.76
C ASP A 36 9.35 29.49 -7.28
N ALA A 37 9.40 30.50 -6.40
CA ALA A 37 9.47 30.29 -4.96
C ALA A 37 8.17 29.65 -4.44
N TYR A 38 7.00 30.08 -4.91
CA TYR A 38 5.71 29.49 -4.56
C TYR A 38 5.57 28.06 -5.08
N LEU A 39 6.03 27.76 -6.30
CA LEU A 39 6.06 26.41 -6.85
C LEU A 39 7.02 25.49 -6.10
N ARG A 40 8.17 25.99 -5.67
CA ARG A 40 9.11 25.29 -4.78
C ARG A 40 8.49 25.02 -3.41
N LEU A 41 7.82 25.99 -2.82
CA LEU A 41 7.08 25.87 -1.56
C LEU A 41 5.94 24.84 -1.66
N LEU A 42 5.16 24.85 -2.74
CA LEU A 42 4.10 23.86 -2.98
C LEU A 42 4.68 22.45 -3.18
N LYS A 43 5.76 22.31 -3.95
CA LYS A 43 6.48 21.05 -4.11
C LYS A 43 7.01 20.56 -2.76
N PHE A 44 7.63 21.43 -1.99
CA PHE A 44 8.15 21.11 -0.65
C PHE A 44 7.03 20.72 0.32
N LYS A 45 5.93 21.49 0.37
CA LYS A 45 4.75 21.16 1.19
C LYS A 45 4.12 19.82 0.80
N ASN A 46 4.04 19.51 -0.50
CA ASN A 46 3.56 18.22 -0.96
C ASN A 46 4.53 17.09 -0.63
N LEU A 47 5.84 17.33 -0.70
CA LEU A 47 6.88 16.38 -0.35
C LEU A 47 6.84 16.06 1.15
N LEU A 48 6.72 17.07 2.00
CA LEU A 48 6.54 16.91 3.45
C LEU A 48 5.25 16.12 3.76
N LYS A 49 4.14 16.49 3.13
CA LYS A 49 2.85 15.85 3.37
C LYS A 49 2.82 14.39 2.94
N ASN A 50 3.50 14.05 1.84
CA ASN A 50 3.57 12.69 1.33
C ASN A 50 4.50 11.80 2.15
N ASN A 51 5.46 12.38 2.87
CA ASN A 51 6.48 11.67 3.63
C ASN A 51 6.40 11.93 5.15
N ILE A 52 5.26 12.39 5.66
CA ILE A 52 5.11 12.78 7.06
C ILE A 52 5.50 11.65 8.03
N ILE A 53 5.15 10.41 7.71
CA ILE A 53 5.47 9.24 8.54
C ILE A 53 6.97 8.96 8.52
N VAL A 54 7.61 9.13 7.35
CA VAL A 54 9.08 9.00 7.22
C VAL A 54 9.77 10.04 8.09
N ILE A 55 9.28 11.29 8.06
CA ILE A 55 9.84 12.38 8.84
C ILE A 55 9.68 12.11 10.34
N ILE A 56 8.50 11.67 10.78
CA ILE A 56 8.24 11.29 12.18
C ILE A 56 9.18 10.15 12.60
N ALA A 57 9.35 9.14 11.75
CA ALA A 57 10.25 8.01 12.03
C ALA A 57 11.70 8.47 12.22
N VAL A 58 12.20 9.27 11.28
CA VAL A 58 13.58 9.77 11.32
C VAL A 58 13.80 10.69 12.54
N LEU A 59 12.87 11.61 12.80
CA LEU A 59 12.95 12.47 13.99
C LEU A 59 12.89 11.65 15.28
N GLY A 60 12.00 10.66 15.36
CA GLY A 60 11.92 9.74 16.50
C GLY A 60 13.20 8.96 16.73
N ALA A 61 13.79 8.42 15.64
CA ALA A 61 15.09 7.75 15.71
C ALA A 61 16.20 8.70 16.22
N ILE A 62 16.28 9.91 15.67
CA ILE A 62 17.28 10.91 16.10
C ILE A 62 17.08 11.27 17.60
N ILE A 63 15.85 11.52 18.02
CA ILE A 63 15.56 11.84 19.43
C ILE A 63 16.00 10.70 20.35
N THR A 64 15.71 9.44 19.96
CA THR A 64 16.12 8.29 20.79
C THR A 64 17.63 8.09 20.83
N CYS A 65 18.39 8.51 19.81
CA CYS A 65 19.85 8.47 19.82
C CYS A 65 20.49 9.38 20.87
N PHE A 66 19.80 10.44 21.34
CA PHE A 66 20.29 11.26 22.44
C PHE A 66 20.23 10.55 23.80
N PHE A 67 19.29 9.59 23.95
CA PHE A 67 19.16 8.80 25.18
C PHE A 67 19.97 7.53 25.13
N VAL A 68 20.13 6.94 23.96
CA VAL A 68 20.92 5.74 23.69
C VAL A 68 21.92 6.07 22.56
N PRO A 69 23.16 6.46 22.88
CA PRO A 69 24.13 6.83 21.88
C PRO A 69 24.41 5.68 20.90
N PRO A 70 24.64 5.97 19.60
CA PRO A 70 24.96 4.96 18.61
C PRO A 70 26.18 4.11 18.98
N ASP A 71 26.01 2.81 18.94
CA ASP A 71 27.05 1.81 19.19
C ASP A 71 26.94 0.62 18.20
N LYS A 72 27.73 -0.43 18.41
CA LYS A 72 27.72 -1.62 17.53
C LYS A 72 26.39 -2.37 17.54
N GLU A 73 25.59 -2.26 18.59
CA GLU A 73 24.28 -2.94 18.69
C GLU A 73 23.26 -2.37 17.73
N TYR A 74 23.41 -1.13 17.26
CA TYR A 74 22.54 -0.54 16.24
C TYR A 74 22.50 -1.35 14.94
N LEU A 75 23.57 -2.05 14.60
CA LEU A 75 23.61 -2.94 13.44
C LEU A 75 22.68 -4.15 13.62
N ASN A 76 22.47 -4.59 14.86
CA ASN A 76 21.59 -5.71 15.19
C ASN A 76 20.10 -5.33 15.25
N TYR A 77 19.77 -4.03 15.32
CA TYR A 77 18.37 -3.59 15.31
C TYR A 77 17.70 -3.79 13.95
N VAL A 78 18.50 -3.74 12.89
CA VAL A 78 17.98 -3.69 11.51
C VAL A 78 17.77 -5.10 10.97
N SER A 79 16.54 -5.44 10.59
CA SER A 79 16.28 -6.63 9.80
C SER A 79 16.74 -6.41 8.36
N TYR A 80 17.96 -6.83 8.05
CA TYR A 80 18.53 -6.76 6.70
C TYR A 80 17.75 -7.60 5.70
N LYS A 81 17.23 -8.76 6.13
CA LYS A 81 16.40 -9.63 5.30
C LYS A 81 15.14 -8.88 4.84
N THR A 82 14.39 -8.30 5.78
CA THR A 82 13.19 -7.52 5.46
C THR A 82 13.50 -6.38 4.49
N ILE A 83 14.55 -5.59 4.74
CA ILE A 83 14.91 -4.43 3.90
C ILE A 83 15.30 -4.86 2.49
N LEU A 84 16.19 -5.86 2.36
CA LEU A 84 16.71 -6.29 1.06
C LEU A 84 15.63 -7.00 0.22
N CYS A 85 14.83 -7.87 0.84
CA CYS A 85 13.69 -8.51 0.16
C CYS A 85 12.67 -7.47 -0.28
N LEU A 86 12.34 -6.49 0.57
CA LEU A 86 11.41 -5.42 0.24
C LEU A 86 11.91 -4.56 -0.93
N LEU A 87 13.18 -4.17 -0.92
CA LEU A 87 13.79 -3.41 -2.02
C LEU A 87 13.74 -4.21 -3.33
N SER A 88 14.15 -5.48 -3.30
CA SER A 88 14.13 -6.37 -4.47
C SER A 88 12.72 -6.52 -5.03
N LEU A 89 11.72 -6.76 -4.15
CA LEU A 89 10.32 -6.86 -4.54
C LEU A 89 9.82 -5.56 -5.19
N MET A 90 10.15 -4.41 -4.62
CA MET A 90 9.75 -3.11 -5.16
C MET A 90 10.31 -2.87 -6.57
N LEU A 91 11.55 -3.26 -6.83
CA LEU A 91 12.18 -3.09 -8.15
C LEU A 91 11.56 -4.02 -9.20
N VAL A 92 11.39 -5.30 -8.88
CA VAL A 92 10.81 -6.31 -9.80
C VAL A 92 9.35 -5.98 -10.12
N VAL A 93 8.54 -5.68 -9.11
CA VAL A 93 7.14 -5.28 -9.32
C VAL A 93 7.04 -3.97 -10.11
N ARG A 94 8.00 -3.08 -9.95
CA ARG A 94 8.08 -1.87 -10.77
C ARG A 94 8.34 -2.19 -12.24
N GLY A 95 9.20 -3.15 -12.55
CA GLY A 95 9.42 -3.66 -13.91
C GLY A 95 8.13 -4.20 -14.52
N LEU A 96 7.42 -5.08 -13.81
CA LEU A 96 6.11 -5.61 -14.24
C LEU A 96 5.08 -4.49 -14.52
N LYS A 97 5.04 -3.47 -13.66
CA LYS A 97 4.15 -2.30 -13.85
C LYS A 97 4.51 -1.50 -15.10
N ASP A 98 5.80 -1.20 -15.29
CA ASP A 98 6.26 -0.40 -16.41
C ASP A 98 6.07 -1.13 -17.77
N CYS A 99 6.05 -2.48 -17.77
CA CYS A 99 5.63 -3.32 -18.90
C CYS A 99 4.11 -3.37 -19.14
N ARG A 100 3.32 -2.62 -18.39
CA ARG A 100 1.84 -2.60 -18.47
C ARG A 100 1.16 -3.97 -18.25
N PHE A 101 1.88 -4.92 -17.65
CA PHE A 101 1.39 -6.29 -17.45
C PHE A 101 0.01 -6.33 -16.81
N PHE A 102 -0.17 -5.60 -15.68
CA PHE A 102 -1.42 -5.58 -14.93
C PHE A 102 -2.60 -5.02 -15.75
N GLY A 103 -2.38 -3.95 -16.51
CA GLY A 103 -3.42 -3.35 -17.35
C GLY A 103 -3.86 -4.25 -18.50
N ILE A 104 -2.91 -4.90 -19.17
CA ILE A 104 -3.19 -5.81 -20.30
C ILE A 104 -3.94 -7.05 -19.81
N MET A 105 -3.51 -7.65 -18.70
CA MET A 105 -4.20 -8.81 -18.11
C MET A 105 -5.63 -8.47 -17.69
N SER A 106 -5.80 -7.29 -17.06
CA SER A 106 -7.14 -6.82 -16.65
C SER A 106 -8.06 -6.59 -17.83
N GLY A 107 -7.54 -5.95 -18.89
CA GLY A 107 -8.30 -5.70 -20.10
C GLY A 107 -8.80 -6.97 -20.76
N LYS A 108 -7.92 -7.97 -20.95
CA LYS A 108 -8.29 -9.26 -21.55
C LYS A 108 -9.39 -10.01 -20.77
N ILE A 109 -9.45 -9.83 -19.44
CA ILE A 109 -10.51 -10.42 -18.62
C ILE A 109 -11.82 -9.66 -18.83
N LEU A 110 -11.76 -8.32 -18.85
CA LEU A 110 -12.93 -7.46 -18.97
C LEU A 110 -13.55 -7.52 -20.37
N ASP A 111 -12.78 -7.72 -21.43
CA ASP A 111 -13.27 -7.83 -22.81
C ASP A 111 -14.28 -8.98 -22.98
N LYS A 112 -14.30 -9.96 -22.08
CA LYS A 112 -15.20 -11.12 -22.12
C LYS A 112 -16.49 -10.92 -21.32
N ILE A 113 -16.65 -9.78 -20.68
CA ILE A 113 -17.73 -9.54 -19.71
C ILE A 113 -18.55 -8.33 -20.17
N SER A 114 -19.86 -8.48 -20.26
CA SER A 114 -20.80 -7.40 -20.61
C SER A 114 -21.83 -7.07 -19.54
N ASP A 115 -21.87 -7.85 -18.44
CA ASP A 115 -22.78 -7.53 -17.32
C ASP A 115 -22.16 -6.52 -16.38
N ARG A 116 -22.90 -5.46 -16.07
CA ARG A 116 -22.50 -4.34 -15.23
C ARG A 116 -22.03 -4.74 -13.82
N ARG A 117 -22.77 -5.68 -13.18
CA ARG A 117 -22.38 -6.21 -11.86
C ARG A 117 -21.10 -7.01 -11.94
N ALA A 118 -20.99 -7.88 -12.94
CA ALA A 118 -19.80 -8.70 -13.14
C ALA A 118 -18.55 -7.83 -13.41
N ILE A 119 -18.66 -6.79 -14.25
CA ILE A 119 -17.58 -5.83 -14.49
C ILE A 119 -17.16 -5.13 -13.19
N ALA A 120 -18.10 -4.63 -12.40
CA ALA A 120 -17.80 -4.00 -11.11
C ALA A 120 -17.09 -4.98 -10.17
N THR A 121 -17.58 -6.24 -10.09
CA THR A 121 -17.00 -7.29 -9.24
C THR A 121 -15.56 -7.61 -9.69
N VAL A 122 -15.33 -7.77 -10.98
CA VAL A 122 -13.98 -8.03 -11.52
C VAL A 122 -13.05 -6.84 -11.26
N LEU A 123 -13.49 -5.61 -11.47
CA LEU A 123 -12.71 -4.41 -11.17
C LEU A 123 -12.35 -4.30 -9.69
N ILE A 124 -13.12 -4.90 -8.78
CA ILE A 124 -12.86 -4.91 -7.34
C ILE A 124 -11.93 -6.06 -6.95
N PHE A 125 -12.21 -7.29 -7.38
CA PHE A 125 -11.47 -8.47 -6.93
C PHE A 125 -10.19 -8.75 -7.70
N LEU A 126 -10.08 -8.33 -8.97
CA LEU A 126 -8.88 -8.53 -9.76
C LEU A 126 -7.65 -7.77 -9.20
N PRO A 127 -7.77 -6.50 -8.80
CA PRO A 127 -6.69 -5.81 -8.08
C PRO A 127 -6.36 -6.46 -6.73
N ALA A 128 -7.36 -6.97 -6.03
CA ALA A 128 -7.15 -7.70 -4.79
C ALA A 128 -6.34 -8.99 -5.02
N PHE A 129 -6.64 -9.73 -6.08
CA PHE A 129 -5.84 -10.88 -6.48
C PHE A 129 -4.38 -10.50 -6.75
N PHE A 130 -4.14 -9.45 -7.53
CA PHE A 130 -2.77 -9.00 -7.76
C PHE A 130 -2.09 -8.48 -6.49
N ALA A 131 -2.84 -7.88 -5.56
CA ALA A 131 -2.30 -7.40 -4.29
C ALA A 131 -1.85 -8.51 -3.32
N LEU A 132 -2.12 -9.78 -3.63
CA LEU A 132 -1.47 -10.90 -2.95
C LEU A 132 0.02 -11.01 -3.31
N PHE A 133 0.42 -10.52 -4.48
CA PHE A 133 1.76 -10.65 -5.04
C PHE A 133 2.53 -9.32 -5.10
N ILE A 134 1.83 -8.20 -5.08
CA ILE A 134 2.40 -6.85 -5.12
C ILE A 134 1.91 -6.04 -3.93
N THR A 135 2.65 -4.98 -3.58
CA THR A 135 2.24 -4.14 -2.46
C THR A 135 0.89 -3.45 -2.72
N ASN A 136 0.10 -3.29 -1.66
CA ASN A 136 -1.19 -2.60 -1.70
C ASN A 136 -1.12 -1.22 -2.36
N ASP A 137 -0.01 -0.51 -2.14
CA ASP A 137 0.21 0.83 -2.72
C ASP A 137 0.34 0.77 -4.24
N ILE A 138 1.11 -0.20 -4.76
CA ILE A 138 1.28 -0.38 -6.20
C ILE A 138 -0.03 -0.84 -6.84
N ALA A 139 -0.76 -1.76 -6.20
CA ALA A 139 -2.08 -2.17 -6.65
C ALA A 139 -3.03 -0.97 -6.72
N THR A 140 -3.14 -0.18 -5.66
CA THR A 140 -4.01 0.99 -5.57
C THR A 140 -3.69 2.02 -6.66
N ILE A 141 -2.41 2.42 -6.81
CA ILE A 141 -1.98 3.42 -7.81
C ILE A 141 -2.17 2.91 -9.24
N THR A 142 -2.16 1.61 -9.45
CA THR A 142 -2.28 1.02 -10.80
C THR A 142 -3.73 0.82 -11.20
N PHE A 143 -4.54 0.23 -10.33
CA PHE A 143 -5.86 -0.25 -10.68
C PHE A 143 -6.99 0.76 -10.44
N ILE A 144 -6.86 1.70 -9.49
CA ILE A 144 -7.88 2.74 -9.31
C ILE A 144 -8.00 3.64 -10.55
N PRO A 145 -6.91 4.21 -11.11
CA PRO A 145 -7.00 4.95 -12.35
C PRO A 145 -7.53 4.14 -13.53
N PHE A 146 -7.13 2.87 -13.62
CA PHE A 146 -7.63 1.95 -14.63
C PHE A 146 -9.16 1.78 -14.53
N ALA A 147 -9.68 1.49 -13.34
CA ALA A 147 -11.12 1.34 -13.10
C ALA A 147 -11.91 2.63 -13.43
N ILE A 148 -11.38 3.80 -13.03
CA ILE A 148 -12.01 5.10 -13.32
C ILE A 148 -12.10 5.33 -14.84
N ILE A 149 -11.01 5.10 -15.56
CA ILE A 149 -10.97 5.31 -17.02
C ILE A 149 -11.92 4.34 -17.71
N MET A 150 -11.89 3.06 -17.37
CA MET A 150 -12.76 2.03 -17.95
C MET A 150 -14.24 2.33 -17.74
N LEU A 151 -14.64 2.67 -16.52
CA LEU A 151 -16.03 3.00 -16.20
C LEU A 151 -16.48 4.33 -16.83
N SER A 152 -15.59 5.30 -16.91
CA SER A 152 -15.90 6.57 -17.59
C SER A 152 -16.11 6.40 -19.10
N GLN A 153 -15.28 5.57 -19.75
CA GLN A 153 -15.41 5.28 -21.18
C GLN A 153 -16.63 4.40 -21.48
N ALA A 154 -17.06 3.59 -20.52
CA ALA A 154 -18.29 2.78 -20.61
C ALA A 154 -19.55 3.56 -20.16
N GLU A 155 -19.45 4.89 -19.94
CA GLU A 155 -20.53 5.78 -19.47
C GLU A 155 -21.15 5.38 -18.12
N ALA A 156 -20.44 4.58 -17.30
CA ALA A 156 -20.86 4.08 -16.01
C ALA A 156 -20.30 4.90 -14.84
N ASN A 157 -20.30 6.24 -14.96
CA ASN A 157 -19.71 7.15 -13.97
C ASN A 157 -20.35 7.05 -12.57
N ASP A 158 -21.58 6.57 -12.48
CA ASP A 158 -22.28 6.34 -11.21
C ASP A 158 -21.66 5.19 -10.38
N LEU A 159 -20.99 4.22 -11.03
CA LEU A 159 -20.29 3.11 -10.37
C LEU A 159 -18.91 3.49 -9.84
N ILE A 160 -18.29 4.54 -10.36
CA ILE A 160 -16.90 4.89 -10.01
C ILE A 160 -16.68 5.01 -8.49
N PRO A 161 -17.50 5.77 -7.72
CA PRO A 161 -17.27 5.90 -6.29
C PRO A 161 -17.36 4.56 -5.56
N PHE A 162 -18.32 3.73 -5.91
CA PHE A 162 -18.52 2.40 -5.31
C PHE A 162 -17.34 1.50 -5.62
N VAL A 163 -16.97 1.36 -6.89
CA VAL A 163 -15.87 0.48 -7.32
C VAL A 163 -14.54 0.92 -6.68
N VAL A 164 -14.22 2.20 -6.65
CA VAL A 164 -12.97 2.71 -6.06
C VAL A 164 -12.91 2.43 -4.56
N ILE A 165 -14.02 2.63 -3.83
CA ILE A 165 -14.09 2.34 -2.39
C ILE A 165 -13.91 0.83 -2.15
N MET A 166 -14.71 -0.01 -2.81
CA MET A 166 -14.70 -1.46 -2.60
C MET A 166 -13.37 -2.08 -3.07
N GLN A 167 -12.80 -1.60 -4.17
CA GLN A 167 -11.47 -1.98 -4.63
C GLN A 167 -10.39 -1.68 -3.58
N THR A 168 -10.48 -0.52 -2.94
CA THR A 168 -9.57 -0.15 -1.84
C THR A 168 -9.69 -1.12 -0.67
N MET A 169 -10.92 -1.48 -0.28
CA MET A 169 -11.16 -2.45 0.79
C MET A 169 -10.59 -3.83 0.43
N ALA A 170 -10.90 -4.31 -0.78
CA ALA A 170 -10.46 -5.61 -1.26
C ALA A 170 -8.91 -5.72 -1.35
N VAL A 171 -8.24 -4.68 -1.86
CA VAL A 171 -6.77 -4.62 -1.90
C VAL A 171 -6.16 -4.64 -0.49
N LYS A 172 -6.74 -3.93 0.46
CA LYS A 172 -6.30 -3.97 1.86
C LYS A 172 -6.44 -5.38 2.47
N LEU A 173 -7.51 -6.12 2.12
CA LEU A 173 -7.72 -7.50 2.60
C LEU A 173 -6.63 -8.45 2.11
N SER A 174 -6.23 -8.34 0.85
CA SER A 174 -5.15 -9.16 0.30
C SER A 174 -3.86 -9.03 1.09
N GLY A 175 -3.54 -7.81 1.51
CA GLY A 175 -2.39 -7.55 2.35
C GLY A 175 -2.53 -8.05 3.80
N ILE A 176 -3.67 -8.63 4.24
CA ILE A 176 -3.79 -9.32 5.52
C ILE A 176 -3.12 -10.69 5.44
N VAL A 177 -3.44 -11.46 4.41
CA VAL A 177 -2.99 -12.85 4.25
C VAL A 177 -1.72 -13.00 3.42
N SER A 178 -1.23 -11.93 2.81
CA SER A 178 0.00 -11.97 2.02
C SER A 178 1.12 -11.15 2.66
N PRO A 179 2.30 -11.75 2.90
CA PRO A 179 3.48 -11.00 3.32
C PRO A 179 3.99 -10.05 2.22
N LEU A 180 3.73 -10.36 0.95
CA LEU A 180 4.16 -9.57 -0.20
C LEU A 180 3.30 -8.30 -0.37
N GLY A 181 2.02 -8.39 0.00
CA GLY A 181 1.06 -7.30 -0.09
C GLY A 181 1.33 -6.15 0.89
N ASN A 182 1.99 -6.43 2.01
CA ASN A 182 2.28 -5.45 3.06
C ASN A 182 3.68 -5.65 3.63
N ALA A 183 4.51 -4.62 3.59
CA ALA A 183 5.86 -4.64 4.14
C ALA A 183 5.90 -5.01 5.64
N GLN A 184 4.90 -4.60 6.41
CA GLN A 184 4.81 -4.94 7.83
C GLN A 184 4.61 -6.44 8.07
N ASN A 185 3.83 -7.12 7.23
CA ASN A 185 3.62 -8.56 7.39
C ASN A 185 4.87 -9.35 7.01
N LEU A 186 5.62 -8.86 6.02
CA LEU A 186 6.94 -9.40 5.70
C LEU A 186 7.89 -9.32 6.91
N PHE A 187 7.90 -8.16 7.60
CA PHE A 187 8.68 -7.99 8.81
C PHE A 187 8.19 -8.89 9.97
N LEU A 188 6.88 -9.00 10.20
CA LEU A 188 6.34 -9.82 11.28
C LEU A 188 6.65 -11.31 11.10
N ILE A 189 6.62 -11.81 9.86
CA ILE A 189 7.02 -13.18 9.54
C ILE A 189 8.51 -13.39 9.86
N ASP A 190 9.37 -12.46 9.43
CA ASP A 190 10.80 -12.50 9.67
C ASP A 190 11.14 -12.37 11.17
N TYR A 191 10.50 -11.44 11.88
CA TYR A 191 10.76 -11.16 13.30
C TYR A 191 10.38 -12.30 14.24
N TYR A 192 9.26 -12.98 13.93
CA TYR A 192 8.75 -14.09 14.73
C TYR A 192 9.11 -15.47 14.19
N ASP A 193 9.83 -15.54 13.07
CA ASP A 193 10.18 -16.77 12.36
C ASP A 193 8.96 -17.66 12.08
N PHE A 194 7.89 -17.04 11.55
CA PHE A 194 6.67 -17.77 11.25
C PHE A 194 6.76 -18.51 9.92
N ASP A 195 6.28 -19.76 9.93
CA ASP A 195 5.95 -20.47 8.70
C ASP A 195 4.79 -19.76 7.95
N PHE A 196 4.86 -19.78 6.61
CA PHE A 196 3.85 -19.18 5.76
C PHE A 196 2.43 -19.72 6.01
N PHE A 197 2.32 -21.06 6.12
CA PHE A 197 1.02 -21.70 6.36
C PHE A 197 0.45 -21.32 7.73
N TRP A 198 1.31 -21.22 8.73
CA TRP A 198 0.93 -20.73 10.06
C TRP A 198 0.39 -19.29 9.98
N PHE A 199 1.10 -18.42 9.26
CA PHE A 199 0.70 -17.02 9.09
C PHE A 199 -0.67 -16.91 8.39
N VAL A 200 -0.84 -17.58 7.25
CA VAL A 200 -2.10 -17.57 6.51
C VAL A 200 -3.23 -18.19 7.34
N LYS A 201 -2.98 -19.36 7.99
CA LYS A 201 -3.97 -20.04 8.81
C LYS A 201 -4.50 -19.16 9.95
N ASN A 202 -3.66 -18.32 10.55
CA ASN A 202 -4.10 -17.44 11.62
C ASN A 202 -4.84 -16.19 11.12
N LEU A 203 -4.54 -15.69 9.91
CA LEU A 203 -5.14 -14.46 9.41
C LEU A 203 -6.28 -14.64 8.39
N TRP A 204 -6.49 -15.88 7.89
CA TRP A 204 -7.55 -16.15 6.91
C TRP A 204 -8.97 -15.82 7.41
N PRO A 205 -9.32 -15.94 8.72
CA PRO A 205 -10.66 -15.60 9.16
C PRO A 205 -11.01 -14.12 8.91
N LEU A 206 -10.03 -13.22 9.13
CA LEU A 206 -10.21 -11.79 8.81
C LEU A 206 -10.42 -11.56 7.32
N ALA A 207 -9.62 -12.21 6.49
CA ALA A 207 -9.72 -12.06 5.04
C ALA A 207 -11.04 -12.61 4.52
N LEU A 208 -11.48 -13.78 5.00
CA LEU A 208 -12.75 -14.39 4.60
C LEU A 208 -13.92 -13.50 4.96
N ALA A 209 -13.98 -13.00 6.19
CA ALA A 209 -15.03 -12.09 6.63
C ALA A 209 -15.06 -10.81 5.78
N GLY A 210 -13.90 -10.21 5.53
CA GLY A 210 -13.80 -9.01 4.73
C GLY A 210 -14.14 -9.22 3.26
N TYR A 211 -13.67 -10.29 2.63
CA TYR A 211 -14.01 -10.63 1.24
C TYR A 211 -15.48 -11.02 1.12
N GLY A 212 -16.04 -11.74 2.11
CA GLY A 212 -17.47 -12.03 2.17
C GLY A 212 -18.30 -10.75 2.20
N LEU A 213 -17.94 -9.79 3.06
CA LEU A 213 -18.57 -8.47 3.11
C LEU A 213 -18.44 -7.73 1.77
N THR A 214 -17.24 -7.74 1.16
CA THR A 214 -17.00 -7.13 -0.16
C THR A 214 -17.90 -7.75 -1.22
N PHE A 215 -17.99 -9.08 -1.26
CA PHE A 215 -18.84 -9.79 -2.21
C PHE A 215 -20.33 -9.48 -2.02
N ILE A 216 -20.81 -9.48 -0.78
CA ILE A 216 -22.19 -9.09 -0.46
C ILE A 216 -22.47 -7.67 -0.97
N MET A 217 -21.56 -6.72 -0.75
CA MET A 217 -21.70 -5.35 -1.27
C MET A 217 -21.76 -5.31 -2.80
N CYS A 218 -21.03 -6.18 -3.51
CA CYS A 218 -21.11 -6.27 -4.97
C CYS A 218 -22.47 -6.74 -5.47
N LEU A 219 -23.21 -7.55 -4.68
CA LEU A 219 -24.54 -8.03 -5.05
C LEU A 219 -25.59 -6.91 -5.13
N PHE A 220 -25.37 -5.79 -4.43
CA PHE A 220 -26.25 -4.61 -4.51
C PHE A 220 -26.07 -3.79 -5.79
N VAL A 221 -25.03 -4.05 -6.58
CA VAL A 221 -24.90 -3.42 -7.91
C VAL A 221 -25.98 -3.94 -8.84
N LYS A 222 -26.75 -3.02 -9.43
CA LYS A 222 -27.81 -3.38 -10.38
C LYS A 222 -27.23 -4.10 -11.60
N LYS A 223 -27.88 -5.19 -12.04
CA LYS A 223 -27.56 -5.86 -13.30
C LYS A 223 -27.88 -4.95 -14.48
N GLY A 224 -27.21 -5.16 -15.59
CA GLY A 224 -27.41 -4.40 -16.82
C GLY A 224 -26.31 -4.68 -17.83
N LYS A 225 -26.51 -4.28 -19.06
CA LYS A 225 -25.47 -4.36 -20.09
C LYS A 225 -24.53 -3.17 -19.95
N LEU A 226 -23.23 -3.43 -20.01
CA LEU A 226 -22.18 -2.45 -20.06
C LEU A 226 -21.14 -2.94 -21.08
N ASN A 227 -20.80 -2.10 -22.04
CA ASN A 227 -19.81 -2.43 -23.05
C ASN A 227 -18.49 -1.71 -22.70
N PRO A 228 -17.53 -2.39 -22.04
CA PRO A 228 -16.24 -1.80 -21.78
C PRO A 228 -15.54 -1.52 -23.14
N PRO A 229 -14.76 -0.44 -23.25
CA PRO A 229 -14.00 -0.15 -24.44
C PRO A 229 -12.97 -1.28 -24.66
N PRO A 230 -12.75 -1.70 -25.91
CA PRO A 230 -11.75 -2.72 -26.22
C PRO A 230 -10.37 -2.24 -25.75
N VAL A 231 -9.67 -3.10 -25.07
CA VAL A 231 -8.27 -2.82 -24.67
C VAL A 231 -7.42 -3.00 -25.91
N GLY A 232 -6.76 -1.94 -26.35
CA GLY A 232 -5.91 -1.95 -27.53
C GLY A 232 -4.88 -3.09 -27.49
N GLU A 233 -4.55 -3.65 -28.63
CA GLU A 233 -3.54 -4.70 -28.77
C GLU A 233 -2.15 -4.19 -28.38
N TYR A 234 -1.70 -4.53 -27.18
CA TYR A 234 -0.33 -4.29 -26.74
C TYR A 234 0.46 -5.59 -26.73
N LYS A 235 1.59 -5.61 -27.41
CA LYS A 235 2.54 -6.72 -27.33
C LYS A 235 3.29 -6.64 -25.99
N LEU A 236 3.12 -7.68 -25.17
CA LEU A 236 3.89 -7.82 -23.95
C LEU A 236 5.35 -8.17 -24.31
N PRO A 237 6.34 -7.53 -23.68
CA PRO A 237 7.74 -7.90 -23.84
C PRO A 237 8.00 -9.23 -23.11
N LYS A 238 7.83 -10.35 -23.84
CA LYS A 238 7.84 -11.70 -23.25
C LYS A 238 9.14 -12.03 -22.50
N PHE A 239 10.28 -11.61 -23.04
CA PHE A 239 11.59 -11.89 -22.45
C PHE A 239 11.78 -11.14 -21.12
N GLU A 240 11.48 -9.85 -21.09
CA GLU A 240 11.56 -9.05 -19.85
C GLU A 240 10.59 -9.57 -18.78
N LEU A 241 9.38 -9.95 -19.20
CA LEU A 241 8.39 -10.54 -18.28
C LEU A 241 8.90 -11.85 -17.68
N LEU A 242 9.51 -12.73 -18.48
CA LEU A 242 10.08 -13.98 -17.98
C LEU A 242 11.14 -13.70 -16.90
N ILE A 243 12.03 -12.74 -17.16
CA ILE A 243 13.06 -12.34 -16.18
C ILE A 243 12.40 -11.83 -14.88
N TYR A 244 11.40 -10.95 -14.96
CA TYR A 244 10.72 -10.44 -13.77
C TYR A 244 10.00 -11.55 -13.00
N PHE A 245 9.34 -12.49 -13.69
CA PHE A 245 8.68 -13.62 -13.01
C PHE A 245 9.69 -14.55 -12.34
N VAL A 246 10.80 -14.85 -12.98
CA VAL A 246 11.87 -15.67 -12.40
C VAL A 246 12.43 -14.99 -11.15
N MET A 247 12.79 -13.70 -11.25
CA MET A 247 13.27 -12.93 -10.10
C MET A 247 12.23 -12.87 -8.97
N PHE A 248 10.94 -12.71 -9.31
CA PHE A 248 9.86 -12.69 -8.36
C PHE A 248 9.75 -14.02 -7.59
N VAL A 249 9.86 -15.15 -8.28
CA VAL A 249 9.88 -16.49 -7.65
C VAL A 249 11.09 -16.63 -6.71
N PHE A 250 12.27 -16.18 -7.13
CA PHE A 250 13.46 -16.23 -6.28
C PHE A 250 13.31 -15.37 -5.01
N ILE A 251 12.64 -14.20 -5.11
CA ILE A 251 12.33 -13.38 -3.92
C ILE A 251 11.41 -14.15 -2.97
N ILE A 252 10.36 -14.79 -3.49
CA ILE A 252 9.42 -15.57 -2.66
C ILE A 252 10.16 -16.70 -1.94
N ILE A 253 10.96 -17.47 -2.66
CA ILE A 253 11.75 -18.58 -2.10
C ILE A 253 12.71 -18.07 -1.02
N SER A 254 13.26 -16.87 -1.20
CA SER A 254 14.17 -16.24 -0.23
C SER A 254 13.45 -15.69 1.01
N ILE A 255 12.21 -15.19 0.85
CA ILE A 255 11.39 -14.74 2.00
C ILE A 255 11.09 -15.91 2.96
N PHE A 256 10.88 -17.10 2.41
CA PHE A 256 10.59 -18.31 3.18
C PHE A 256 11.85 -19.13 3.55
N ASP A 257 13.03 -18.52 3.52
CA ASP A 257 14.31 -19.10 3.93
C ASP A 257 14.76 -20.39 3.22
N VAL A 258 14.12 -20.73 2.08
CA VAL A 258 14.55 -21.86 1.23
C VAL A 258 15.88 -21.53 0.54
N LEU A 259 16.08 -20.26 0.15
CA LEU A 259 17.34 -19.74 -0.36
C LEU A 259 17.78 -18.53 0.48
N PRO A 260 19.09 -18.43 0.79
CA PRO A 260 19.59 -17.34 1.64
C PRO A 260 19.42 -15.96 0.95
N TYR A 261 18.76 -15.03 1.64
CA TYR A 261 18.48 -13.68 1.13
C TYR A 261 19.74 -12.91 0.75
N TYR A 262 20.85 -13.11 1.47
CA TYR A 262 22.12 -12.44 1.22
C TYR A 262 22.82 -12.89 -0.08
N ILE A 263 22.33 -13.96 -0.73
CA ILE A 263 22.74 -14.38 -2.07
C ILE A 263 21.73 -13.88 -3.11
N VAL A 264 20.45 -14.16 -2.87
CA VAL A 264 19.37 -13.89 -3.83
C VAL A 264 19.18 -12.41 -4.09
N THR A 265 19.12 -11.59 -3.02
CA THR A 265 18.79 -10.17 -3.18
C THR A 265 19.86 -9.37 -3.91
N PRO A 266 21.19 -9.53 -3.65
CA PRO A 266 22.22 -8.86 -4.46
C PRO A 266 22.18 -9.24 -5.93
N ILE A 267 21.93 -10.53 -6.25
CA ILE A 267 21.81 -10.97 -7.65
C ILE A 267 20.64 -10.24 -8.32
N ILE A 268 19.48 -10.16 -7.67
CA ILE A 268 18.31 -9.44 -8.20
C ILE A 268 18.62 -7.96 -8.40
N LEU A 269 19.26 -7.33 -7.42
CA LEU A 269 19.66 -5.93 -7.53
C LEU A 269 20.55 -5.70 -8.73
N VAL A 270 21.57 -6.54 -8.93
CA VAL A 270 22.48 -6.42 -10.08
C VAL A 270 21.72 -6.66 -11.39
N VAL A 271 20.92 -7.73 -11.50
CA VAL A 271 20.15 -8.02 -12.72
C VAL A 271 19.20 -6.86 -13.07
N MET A 272 18.48 -6.32 -12.08
CA MET A 272 17.58 -5.18 -12.29
C MET A 272 18.30 -3.90 -12.73
N LEU A 273 19.57 -3.73 -12.37
CA LEU A 273 20.36 -2.59 -12.83
C LEU A 273 20.59 -2.64 -14.34
N PHE A 274 20.76 -3.83 -14.91
CA PHE A 274 20.95 -4.03 -16.35
C PHE A 274 19.62 -4.10 -17.12
N VAL A 275 18.64 -4.83 -16.60
CA VAL A 275 17.36 -5.06 -17.28
C VAL A 275 16.45 -3.82 -17.20
N HIS A 276 16.38 -3.16 -16.05
CA HIS A 276 15.47 -2.03 -15.86
C HIS A 276 16.02 -0.95 -14.90
N PRO A 277 17.09 -0.24 -15.27
CA PRO A 277 17.74 0.76 -14.39
C PRO A 277 16.80 1.89 -13.94
N ARG A 278 15.74 2.17 -14.71
CA ARG A 278 14.74 3.18 -14.37
C ARG A 278 13.93 2.83 -13.11
N SER A 279 13.83 1.55 -12.75
CA SER A 279 13.12 1.13 -11.54
C SER A 279 13.77 1.69 -10.28
N TYR A 280 15.10 1.80 -10.25
CA TYR A 280 15.84 2.40 -9.13
C TYR A 280 15.48 3.87 -8.89
N LYS A 281 15.34 4.65 -9.97
CA LYS A 281 14.93 6.08 -9.84
C LYS A 281 13.50 6.27 -9.37
N LYS A 282 12.68 5.23 -9.49
CA LYS A 282 11.24 5.28 -9.19
C LYS A 282 10.86 4.44 -7.97
N ALA A 283 11.81 3.77 -7.32
CA ALA A 283 11.60 3.03 -6.08
C ALA A 283 11.21 3.96 -4.94
N ASN A 284 10.35 3.49 -4.04
CA ASN A 284 9.93 4.26 -2.87
C ASN A 284 10.90 4.06 -1.71
N TYR A 285 12.06 4.69 -1.79
CA TYR A 285 13.08 4.63 -0.73
C TYR A 285 12.58 5.17 0.62
N GLY A 286 11.52 5.98 0.62
CA GLY A 286 10.89 6.45 1.85
C GLY A 286 10.44 5.31 2.77
N VAL A 287 9.98 4.20 2.19
CA VAL A 287 9.61 3.00 2.97
C VAL A 287 10.84 2.38 3.63
N ILE A 288 11.95 2.25 2.90
CA ILE A 288 13.21 1.70 3.44
C ILE A 288 13.73 2.56 4.60
N ILE A 289 13.80 3.90 4.38
CA ILE A 289 14.23 4.86 5.41
C ILE A 289 13.33 4.79 6.64
N MET A 290 12.01 4.71 6.43
CA MET A 290 11.04 4.60 7.51
C MET A 290 11.25 3.32 8.34
N PHE A 291 11.43 2.17 7.69
CA PHE A 291 11.69 0.90 8.38
C PHE A 291 12.97 0.97 9.19
N THR A 292 14.07 1.42 8.58
CA THR A 292 15.35 1.56 9.27
C THR A 292 15.26 2.48 10.49
N ALA A 293 14.56 3.62 10.35
CA ALA A 293 14.37 4.56 11.45
C ALA A 293 13.53 3.95 12.60
N PHE A 294 12.46 3.21 12.28
CA PHE A 294 11.67 2.53 13.31
C PHE A 294 12.42 1.37 13.97
N PHE A 295 13.28 0.65 13.24
CA PHE A 295 14.16 -0.36 13.85
C PHE A 295 15.10 0.27 14.88
N VAL A 296 15.74 1.38 14.54
CA VAL A 296 16.59 2.13 15.47
C VAL A 296 15.78 2.61 16.69
N MET A 297 14.62 3.19 16.46
CA MET A 297 13.77 3.69 17.54
C MET A 297 13.30 2.55 18.45
N SER A 298 12.89 1.41 17.89
CA SER A 298 12.44 0.24 18.66
C SER A 298 13.58 -0.37 19.49
N GLY A 299 14.78 -0.52 18.89
CA GLY A 299 15.96 -1.01 19.60
C GLY A 299 16.36 -0.08 20.76
N ASN A 300 16.31 1.25 20.53
CA ASN A 300 16.59 2.22 21.58
C ASN A 300 15.54 2.18 22.70
N PHE A 301 14.24 2.02 22.38
CA PHE A 301 13.19 1.89 23.40
C PHE A 301 13.40 0.68 24.31
N LEU A 302 13.89 -0.45 23.75
CA LEU A 302 14.26 -1.63 24.57
C LEU A 302 15.34 -1.31 25.60
N ARG A 303 16.31 -0.49 25.22
CA ARG A 303 17.48 -0.12 26.07
C ARG A 303 17.17 1.00 27.05
N MET A 304 15.96 1.62 26.98
CA MET A 304 15.49 2.64 27.91
C MET A 304 14.57 2.02 28.95
N PRO A 305 15.03 1.72 30.21
CA PRO A 305 14.26 0.92 31.17
C PRO A 305 12.87 1.48 31.47
N SER A 306 12.73 2.79 31.61
CA SER A 306 11.44 3.45 31.86
C SER A 306 10.46 3.30 30.69
N VAL A 307 10.96 3.43 29.44
CA VAL A 307 10.14 3.30 28.22
C VAL A 307 9.76 1.85 28.01
N ASN A 308 10.74 0.94 28.12
CA ASN A 308 10.53 -0.51 27.99
C ASN A 308 9.48 -0.99 28.99
N GLY A 309 9.64 -0.68 30.29
CA GLY A 309 8.68 -1.08 31.32
C GLY A 309 7.28 -0.49 31.09
N PHE A 310 7.19 0.76 30.66
CA PHE A 310 5.92 1.40 30.33
C PHE A 310 5.22 0.74 29.13
N LEU A 311 5.93 0.55 28.01
CA LEU A 311 5.37 -0.04 26.79
C LEU A 311 4.98 -1.50 27.03
N THR A 312 5.82 -2.28 27.67
CA THR A 312 5.51 -3.69 28.01
C THR A 312 4.26 -3.78 28.86
N LYS A 313 4.14 -2.92 29.90
CA LYS A 313 2.98 -2.92 30.79
C LYS A 313 1.67 -2.55 30.08
N ILE A 314 1.71 -1.59 29.16
CA ILE A 314 0.50 -1.14 28.45
C ILE A 314 0.12 -2.14 27.35
N ILE A 315 1.08 -2.71 26.64
CA ILE A 315 0.83 -3.60 25.52
C ILE A 315 0.39 -4.97 25.98
N ALA A 316 1.02 -5.50 27.03
CA ALA A 316 0.73 -6.85 27.53
C ALA A 316 -0.75 -7.01 27.96
N GLY A 317 -1.44 -7.96 27.34
CA GLY A 317 -2.87 -8.21 27.55
C GLY A 317 -3.81 -7.27 26.77
N ASN A 318 -3.29 -6.22 26.14
CA ASN A 318 -4.06 -5.25 25.35
C ASN A 318 -3.65 -5.24 23.87
N GLU A 319 -2.91 -6.24 23.42
CA GLU A 319 -2.27 -6.26 22.10
C GLU A 319 -3.27 -5.98 20.96
N LEU A 320 -4.44 -6.63 20.98
CA LEU A 320 -5.48 -6.45 19.96
C LEU A 320 -5.97 -4.99 19.90
N TRP A 321 -6.42 -4.47 21.04
CA TRP A 321 -7.00 -3.14 21.13
C TRP A 321 -6.00 -2.05 20.85
N LEU A 322 -4.85 -2.14 21.52
CA LEU A 322 -3.85 -1.08 21.48
C LEU A 322 -3.19 -1.01 20.10
N SER A 323 -2.89 -2.15 19.47
CA SER A 323 -2.33 -2.14 18.13
C SER A 323 -3.35 -1.68 17.07
N ALA A 324 -4.64 -2.02 17.21
CA ALA A 324 -5.67 -1.51 16.33
C ALA A 324 -5.83 0.01 16.44
N LEU A 325 -5.89 0.55 17.67
CA LEU A 325 -6.02 1.99 17.90
C LEU A 325 -4.76 2.76 17.50
N ALA A 326 -3.58 2.25 17.88
CA ALA A 326 -2.31 2.87 17.49
C ALA A 326 -2.13 2.90 15.96
N SER A 327 -2.56 1.84 15.25
CA SER A 327 -2.53 1.79 13.79
C SER A 327 -3.50 2.77 13.12
N GLN A 328 -4.55 3.19 13.83
CA GLN A 328 -5.41 4.28 13.36
C GLN A 328 -4.70 5.63 13.41
N LEU A 329 -3.92 5.88 14.45
CA LEU A 329 -3.24 7.16 14.68
C LEU A 329 -1.94 7.28 13.87
N LEU A 330 -1.11 6.23 13.91
CA LEU A 330 0.26 6.21 13.37
C LEU A 330 0.38 5.49 12.02
N THR A 331 -0.66 4.86 11.52
CA THR A 331 -0.65 3.80 10.51
C THR A 331 -0.10 2.47 11.03
N ASN A 332 -0.28 1.41 10.26
CA ASN A 332 0.06 0.05 10.68
C ASN A 332 1.58 -0.26 10.65
N ASN A 333 2.37 0.38 9.78
CA ASN A 333 3.80 0.10 9.69
C ASN A 333 4.57 0.45 10.99
N PRO A 334 4.44 1.65 11.57
CA PRO A 334 5.09 1.98 12.85
C PRO A 334 4.73 1.02 13.97
N VAL A 335 3.45 0.67 14.08
CA VAL A 335 2.96 -0.24 15.13
C VAL A 335 3.55 -1.65 14.95
N ALA A 336 3.59 -2.13 13.70
CA ALA A 336 4.18 -3.43 13.39
C ALA A 336 5.70 -3.51 13.65
N LEU A 337 6.41 -2.38 13.56
CA LEU A 337 7.86 -2.34 13.75
C LEU A 337 8.27 -2.12 15.21
N VAL A 338 7.38 -1.52 16.02
CA VAL A 338 7.69 -1.18 17.42
C VAL A 338 7.05 -2.17 18.40
N PHE A 339 5.77 -2.49 18.26
CA PHE A 339 5.02 -3.26 19.24
C PHE A 339 5.46 -4.72 19.42
N PRO A 340 5.93 -5.44 18.38
CA PRO A 340 6.41 -6.81 18.51
C PRO A 340 7.46 -6.99 19.61
N THR A 341 8.31 -6.00 19.76
CA THR A 341 9.39 -5.96 20.75
C THR A 341 8.88 -6.03 22.21
N PHE A 342 7.63 -5.55 22.45
CA PHE A 342 7.04 -5.43 23.79
C PHE A 342 5.84 -6.36 24.00
N SER A 343 5.49 -7.20 23.00
CA SER A 343 4.33 -8.08 23.06
C SER A 343 4.74 -9.55 23.13
N LYS A 344 4.00 -10.31 23.92
CA LYS A 344 4.10 -11.77 23.98
C LYS A 344 2.99 -12.49 23.21
N ASN A 345 1.86 -11.80 22.96
CA ASN A 345 0.72 -12.38 22.24
C ASN A 345 0.74 -11.93 20.76
N THR A 346 1.46 -12.70 19.96
CA THR A 346 1.70 -12.40 18.54
C THR A 346 0.43 -12.42 17.71
N VAL A 347 -0.49 -13.35 17.96
CA VAL A 347 -1.75 -13.46 17.20
C VAL A 347 -2.61 -12.22 17.42
N SER A 348 -2.87 -11.84 18.67
CA SER A 348 -3.64 -10.65 19.01
C SER A 348 -3.03 -9.38 18.42
N LEU A 349 -1.69 -9.27 18.49
CA LEU A 349 -0.96 -8.15 17.90
C LEU A 349 -1.14 -8.08 16.38
N MET A 350 -0.96 -9.20 15.66
CA MET A 350 -1.11 -9.28 14.21
C MET A 350 -2.52 -8.94 13.77
N TYR A 351 -3.55 -9.40 14.51
CA TYR A 351 -4.95 -9.03 14.25
C TYR A 351 -5.14 -7.53 14.38
N GLY A 352 -4.74 -6.94 15.50
CA GLY A 352 -4.91 -5.50 15.72
C GLY A 352 -4.20 -4.63 14.68
N ILE A 353 -2.94 -4.92 14.34
CA ILE A 353 -2.19 -4.22 13.31
C ILE A 353 -2.92 -4.27 11.96
N ASN A 354 -3.38 -5.46 11.55
CA ASN A 354 -4.02 -5.65 10.25
C ASN A 354 -5.42 -5.03 10.18
N ILE A 355 -6.17 -4.99 11.28
CA ILE A 355 -7.49 -4.35 11.36
C ILE A 355 -7.35 -2.82 11.41
N GLY A 356 -6.35 -2.31 12.12
CA GLY A 356 -6.15 -0.87 12.29
C GLY A 356 -6.02 -0.08 10.99
N LYS A 357 -5.60 -0.71 9.88
CA LYS A 357 -5.56 -0.07 8.55
C LYS A 357 -6.93 0.27 7.95
N TYR A 358 -8.02 -0.29 8.49
CA TYR A 358 -9.40 0.04 8.09
C TYR A 358 -9.97 1.23 8.86
N GLY A 359 -9.13 1.98 9.56
CA GLY A 359 -9.57 3.12 10.31
C GLY A 359 -9.99 4.34 9.51
N THR A 360 -10.58 5.26 10.23
CA THR A 360 -11.01 6.56 9.70
C THR A 360 -9.87 7.56 9.56
N ALA A 361 -8.68 7.24 10.07
CA ALA A 361 -7.54 8.15 10.00
C ALA A 361 -7.19 8.54 8.54
N PRO A 362 -7.03 9.83 8.27
CA PRO A 362 -6.69 10.33 6.93
C PRO A 362 -5.40 9.73 6.37
N LEU A 363 -4.43 9.42 7.23
CA LEU A 363 -3.14 8.84 6.84
C LEU A 363 -3.29 7.47 6.19
N ASN A 364 -4.20 6.61 6.70
CA ASN A 364 -4.47 5.28 6.15
C ASN A 364 -5.21 5.30 4.80
N ASN A 365 -5.80 6.45 4.44
CA ASN A 365 -6.61 6.61 3.24
C ASN A 365 -6.05 7.70 2.29
N TYR A 366 -4.90 8.29 2.63
CA TYR A 366 -4.34 9.44 1.93
C TYR A 366 -4.16 9.20 0.42
N MET A 367 -3.68 8.02 0.04
CA MET A 367 -3.43 7.67 -1.35
C MET A 367 -4.72 7.68 -2.18
N VAL A 368 -5.78 7.04 -1.67
CA VAL A 368 -7.09 6.97 -2.34
C VAL A 368 -7.74 8.34 -2.42
N MET A 369 -7.64 9.13 -1.35
CA MET A 369 -8.11 10.52 -1.32
C MET A 369 -7.33 11.42 -2.28
N SER A 370 -6.05 11.14 -2.50
CA SER A 370 -5.23 11.85 -3.49
C SER A 370 -5.64 11.52 -4.93
N LEU A 371 -5.94 10.25 -5.21
CA LEU A 371 -6.44 9.80 -6.51
C LEU A 371 -7.84 10.35 -6.79
N GLU A 372 -8.72 10.36 -5.80
CA GLU A 372 -10.05 10.96 -5.89
C GLU A 372 -9.97 12.43 -6.33
N ARG A 373 -9.13 13.24 -5.66
CA ARG A 373 -8.93 14.65 -6.03
C ARG A 373 -8.37 14.83 -7.45
N LYS A 374 -7.52 13.89 -7.88
CA LYS A 374 -6.93 13.94 -9.22
C LYS A 374 -7.94 13.66 -10.32
N TYR A 375 -8.90 12.76 -10.07
CA TYR A 375 -9.89 12.30 -11.04
C TYR A 375 -11.29 12.91 -10.83
N ASP A 376 -11.44 13.84 -9.87
CA ASP A 376 -12.68 14.58 -9.56
C ASP A 376 -13.88 13.65 -9.33
N VAL A 377 -13.68 12.64 -8.49
CA VAL A 377 -14.71 11.68 -8.10
C VAL A 377 -15.69 12.36 -7.14
N LYS A 378 -16.96 12.37 -7.44
CA LYS A 378 -18.15 13.03 -6.83
C LYS A 378 -18.05 13.55 -5.39
N LYS A 379 -18.80 14.65 -5.10
CA LYS A 379 -19.06 15.18 -3.74
C LYS A 379 -19.42 14.04 -2.76
N HIS A 380 -18.90 14.12 -1.53
CA HIS A 380 -19.09 13.12 -0.44
C HIS A 380 -18.36 11.78 -0.62
N PHE A 381 -17.45 11.63 -1.61
CA PHE A 381 -16.66 10.42 -1.75
C PHE A 381 -15.85 10.09 -0.48
N VAL A 382 -15.17 11.09 0.10
CA VAL A 382 -14.37 10.92 1.30
C VAL A 382 -15.20 10.42 2.48
N LEU A 383 -16.39 11.01 2.70
CA LEU A 383 -17.28 10.58 3.78
C LEU A 383 -17.73 9.12 3.59
N LYS A 384 -18.10 8.73 2.38
CA LYS A 384 -18.45 7.33 2.05
C LYS A 384 -17.26 6.40 2.25
N LEU A 385 -16.07 6.79 1.81
CA LEU A 385 -14.85 6.01 2.02
C LEU A 385 -14.59 5.76 3.51
N LEU A 386 -14.70 6.80 4.35
CA LEU A 386 -14.49 6.70 5.80
C LEU A 386 -15.58 5.85 6.46
N ALA A 387 -16.84 6.00 6.08
CA ALA A 387 -17.94 5.19 6.61
C ALA A 387 -17.77 3.69 6.28
N VAL A 388 -17.39 3.37 5.03
CA VAL A 388 -17.11 1.98 4.64
C VAL A 388 -15.89 1.43 5.34
N ASN A 389 -14.79 2.21 5.47
CA ASN A 389 -13.63 1.78 6.26
C ASN A 389 -14.02 1.46 7.70
N PHE A 390 -14.85 2.31 8.33
CA PHE A 390 -15.32 2.09 9.71
C PHE A 390 -16.18 0.84 9.83
N LEU A 391 -17.05 0.58 8.86
CA LEU A 391 -17.84 -0.66 8.80
C LEU A 391 -16.93 -1.89 8.75
N TYR A 392 -15.91 -1.88 7.87
CA TYR A 392 -14.92 -2.96 7.81
C TYR A 392 -14.15 -3.12 9.10
N PHE A 393 -13.75 -2.01 9.71
CA PHE A 393 -13.10 -2.02 11.02
C PHE A 393 -13.96 -2.74 12.06
N LEU A 394 -15.25 -2.40 12.18
CA LEU A 394 -16.16 -3.01 13.16
C LEU A 394 -16.35 -4.50 12.91
N VAL A 395 -16.60 -4.90 11.65
CA VAL A 395 -16.80 -6.31 11.30
C VAL A 395 -15.54 -7.13 11.56
N LEU A 396 -14.39 -6.65 11.09
CA LEU A 396 -13.11 -7.35 11.27
C LEU A 396 -12.68 -7.37 12.73
N PHE A 397 -12.97 -6.32 13.49
CA PHE A 397 -12.68 -6.27 14.92
C PHE A 397 -13.55 -7.27 15.69
N GLY A 398 -14.84 -7.40 15.34
CA GLY A 398 -15.71 -8.42 15.90
C GLY A 398 -15.20 -9.84 15.64
N VAL A 399 -14.77 -10.14 14.41
CA VAL A 399 -14.16 -11.43 14.06
C VAL A 399 -12.86 -11.66 14.84
N ALA A 400 -12.01 -10.64 14.96
CA ALA A 400 -10.77 -10.74 15.71
C ALA A 400 -11.03 -11.02 17.20
N ALA A 401 -11.99 -10.32 17.80
CA ALA A 401 -12.35 -10.52 19.20
C ALA A 401 -12.87 -11.95 19.42
N LEU A 402 -13.70 -12.47 18.50
CA LEU A 402 -14.15 -13.87 18.57
C LEU A 402 -12.98 -14.88 18.51
N VAL A 403 -12.02 -14.67 17.60
CA VAL A 403 -10.89 -15.61 17.44
C VAL A 403 -9.87 -15.51 18.59
N VAL A 404 -9.70 -14.32 19.16
CA VAL A 404 -8.67 -14.08 20.20
C VAL A 404 -9.18 -14.41 21.60
N TYR A 405 -10.49 -14.23 21.87
CA TYR A 405 -11.05 -14.37 23.23
C TYR A 405 -11.98 -15.59 23.42
N LEU A 406 -12.35 -16.28 22.34
CA LEU A 406 -13.05 -17.56 22.37
C LEU A 406 -12.12 -18.72 22.00
#